data_fdef1b4c958550deca6beb1b5d88247d
#
_entry.id   fdef1b4c958550deca6beb1b5d88247d
#
_cell.length_a   1.000
_cell.length_b   1.000
_cell.length_c   1.000
_cell.angle_alpha   90.00
_cell.angle_beta   90.00
_cell.angle_gamma   90.00
#
_symmetry.space_group_name_H-M   'P 1'
#
loop_
_entity.id
_entity.type
_entity.pdbx_description
1 polymer ?
#
loop_
_entity_poly.entity_id
_entity_poly.type
_entity_poly.pdbx_seq_one_letter_code
_entity_poly.pdbx_strand_id
1 'polypeptide(L)'
;NIIDEKPILTAEVEEWKHGCWYHRNIISASRLGDLMNKLKHLTPSEKLNPESHNLPSGAFWAGSIAYDMVQWTQPISLFKQPNSGDVLAIFWLVEDYVVHNVVSDQYAVYGTNNDWRNSVLPIIAEQEIVIELSEQPKNNFTESSSISDKQHLESINSITESIASGMFYQVNFGRFWNGKLVEHPFKIFQRLAIANPAPFSAYIEAEDLGLAIVSSSPETLLRCRNGVISTAPIKGT
;
A
#
# COMPACT_ATOMS: atom_id res chain seq x y z
N ASN A 1 -21.09 -12.85 -28.56
CA ASN A 1 -19.93 -12.24 -27.91
C ASN A 1 -20.40 -10.96 -27.24
N ILE A 2 -20.92 -11.07 -26.03
CA ILE A 2 -21.13 -9.92 -25.16
C ILE A 2 -19.72 -9.61 -24.64
N ILE A 3 -19.09 -8.58 -25.19
CA ILE A 3 -17.92 -7.96 -24.57
C ILE A 3 -18.53 -7.23 -23.37
N ASP A 4 -18.41 -7.79 -22.18
CA ASP A 4 -18.74 -7.09 -20.94
C ASP A 4 -17.85 -5.84 -20.92
N GLU A 5 -18.43 -4.68 -21.21
CA GLU A 5 -17.73 -3.40 -21.07
C GLU A 5 -17.37 -3.24 -19.61
N LYS A 6 -16.08 -3.22 -19.33
CA LYS A 6 -15.58 -2.98 -17.98
C LYS A 6 -16.07 -1.62 -17.51
N PRO A 7 -16.47 -1.49 -16.24
CA PRO A 7 -16.90 -0.22 -15.70
C PRO A 7 -15.79 0.83 -15.84
N ILE A 8 -16.18 2.06 -16.05
CA ILE A 8 -15.27 3.21 -16.12
C ILE A 8 -14.64 3.40 -14.74
N LEU A 9 -13.31 3.47 -14.68
CA LEU A 9 -12.59 3.86 -13.47
C LEU A 9 -12.82 5.35 -13.21
N THR A 10 -13.21 5.68 -11.99
CA THR A 10 -13.37 7.06 -11.55
C THR A 10 -12.48 7.30 -10.34
N ALA A 11 -11.72 8.38 -10.36
CA ALA A 11 -10.93 8.85 -9.23
C ALA A 11 -11.44 10.21 -8.78
N GLU A 12 -11.70 10.34 -7.50
CA GLU A 12 -11.93 11.63 -6.86
C GLU A 12 -10.56 12.25 -6.52
N VAL A 13 -10.40 13.52 -6.86
CA VAL A 13 -9.19 14.30 -6.60
C VAL A 13 -9.53 15.34 -5.55
N GLU A 14 -8.84 15.28 -4.44
CA GLU A 14 -9.01 16.17 -3.31
C GLU A 14 -7.70 16.90 -3.00
N GLU A 15 -7.79 18.06 -2.39
CA GLU A 15 -6.65 18.87 -1.95
C GLU A 15 -6.76 19.13 -0.44
N TRP A 16 -5.70 18.84 0.30
CA TRP A 16 -5.63 19.14 1.71
C TRP A 16 -5.28 20.60 1.95
N LYS A 17 -6.18 21.34 2.62
CA LYS A 17 -5.98 22.71 3.03
C LYS A 17 -6.63 23.00 4.37
N HIS A 18 -5.94 23.73 5.22
CA HIS A 18 -6.46 24.20 6.52
C HIS A 18 -7.06 23.09 7.40
N GLY A 19 -6.46 21.89 7.36
CA GLY A 19 -6.91 20.76 8.16
C GLY A 19 -8.12 19.98 7.61
N CYS A 20 -8.49 20.21 6.34
CA CYS A 20 -9.61 19.52 5.69
C CYS A 20 -9.27 19.14 4.25
N TRP A 21 -9.93 18.07 3.76
CA TRP A 21 -9.93 17.72 2.35
C TRP A 21 -10.98 18.52 1.59
N TYR A 22 -10.61 19.07 0.44
CA TYR A 22 -11.49 19.80 -0.46
C TYR A 22 -11.54 19.09 -1.80
N HIS A 23 -12.74 18.70 -2.18
CA HIS A 23 -12.98 18.12 -3.51
C HIS A 23 -12.52 19.11 -4.61
N ARG A 24 -11.74 18.62 -5.57
CA ARG A 24 -11.22 19.42 -6.69
C ARG A 24 -11.78 18.98 -8.02
N ASN A 25 -11.77 17.68 -8.29
CA ASN A 25 -12.14 17.17 -9.59
C ASN A 25 -12.48 15.68 -9.53
N ILE A 26 -13.18 15.22 -10.56
CA ILE A 26 -13.39 13.81 -10.85
C ILE A 26 -12.70 13.50 -12.17
N ILE A 27 -11.81 12.51 -12.15
CA ILE A 27 -11.09 12.04 -13.33
C ILE A 27 -11.60 10.63 -13.66
N SER A 28 -11.97 10.40 -14.92
CA SER A 28 -12.43 9.09 -15.36
C SER A 28 -11.60 8.56 -16.51
N ALA A 29 -11.41 7.25 -16.55
CA ALA A 29 -10.72 6.54 -17.62
C ALA A 29 -11.21 5.11 -17.74
N SER A 30 -11.14 4.53 -18.92
CA SER A 30 -11.46 3.12 -19.18
C SER A 30 -10.30 2.16 -18.87
N ARG A 31 -9.09 2.69 -18.67
CA ARG A 31 -7.87 1.92 -18.39
C ARG A 31 -7.09 2.58 -17.25
N LEU A 32 -6.49 1.76 -16.41
CA LEU A 32 -5.65 2.24 -15.30
C LEU A 32 -4.50 3.13 -15.78
N GLY A 33 -3.81 2.74 -16.86
CA GLY A 33 -2.70 3.53 -17.40
C GLY A 33 -3.11 4.94 -17.83
N ASP A 34 -4.30 5.11 -18.39
CA ASP A 34 -4.81 6.41 -18.80
C ASP A 34 -5.17 7.27 -17.57
N LEU A 35 -5.72 6.65 -16.53
CA LEU A 35 -5.99 7.32 -15.26
C LEU A 35 -4.68 7.80 -14.62
N MET A 36 -3.67 6.93 -14.54
CA MET A 36 -2.36 7.28 -13.98
C MET A 36 -1.65 8.38 -14.78
N ASN A 37 -1.78 8.39 -16.12
CA ASN A 37 -1.27 9.48 -16.94
C ASN A 37 -1.95 10.81 -16.64
N LYS A 38 -3.26 10.82 -16.43
CA LYS A 38 -3.99 12.04 -16.02
C LYS A 38 -3.53 12.54 -14.66
N LEU A 39 -3.34 11.64 -13.67
CA LEU A 39 -2.80 11.97 -12.34
C LEU A 39 -1.38 12.55 -12.43
N LYS A 40 -0.54 12.01 -13.31
CA LYS A 40 0.82 12.52 -13.53
C LYS A 40 0.86 14.00 -13.93
N HIS A 41 -0.13 14.48 -14.66
CA HIS A 41 -0.21 15.89 -15.04
C HIS A 41 -0.56 16.83 -13.88
N LEU A 42 -1.01 16.28 -12.74
CA LEU A 42 -1.23 17.03 -11.51
C LEU A 42 0.06 17.19 -10.69
N THR A 43 1.12 16.44 -11.03
CA THR A 43 2.40 16.51 -10.33
C THR A 43 3.12 17.78 -10.73
N PRO A 44 3.59 18.59 -9.77
CA PRO A 44 4.44 19.76 -10.07
C PRO A 44 5.67 19.33 -10.89
N SER A 45 6.00 20.14 -11.91
CA SER A 45 7.13 19.86 -12.80
C SER A 45 8.46 20.26 -12.18
N GLU A 46 8.73 19.89 -10.94
CA GLU A 46 10.04 20.07 -10.34
C GLU A 46 11.03 19.08 -10.98
N LYS A 47 12.15 19.64 -11.42
CA LYS A 47 13.25 18.82 -11.96
C LYS A 47 13.77 17.92 -10.86
N LEU A 48 13.52 16.62 -10.98
CA LEU A 48 14.16 15.61 -10.15
C LEU A 48 15.66 15.84 -10.22
N ASN A 49 16.29 16.17 -9.10
CA ASN A 49 17.75 16.28 -9.04
C ASN A 49 18.33 14.85 -9.11
N PRO A 50 19.01 14.45 -10.19
CA PRO A 50 19.48 13.08 -10.37
C PRO A 50 20.59 12.66 -9.39
N GLU A 51 21.13 13.58 -8.61
CA GLU A 51 22.26 13.33 -7.70
C GLU A 51 21.87 12.81 -6.32
N SER A 52 20.57 12.81 -5.96
CA SER A 52 20.15 12.25 -4.68
C SER A 52 20.17 10.71 -4.72
N HIS A 53 21.17 10.14 -4.10
CA HIS A 53 21.34 8.69 -3.95
C HIS A 53 20.12 8.04 -3.29
N ASN A 54 19.28 7.36 -4.09
CA ASN A 54 18.16 6.51 -3.66
C ASN A 54 16.90 7.17 -3.09
N LEU A 55 16.83 8.50 -2.95
CA LEU A 55 15.70 9.21 -2.36
C LEU A 55 14.95 10.03 -3.40
N PRO A 56 13.63 10.22 -3.27
CA PRO A 56 12.91 11.22 -4.05
C PRO A 56 13.52 12.60 -3.73
N SER A 57 13.76 13.41 -4.76
CA SER A 57 14.30 14.76 -4.60
C SER A 57 13.27 15.85 -4.84
N GLY A 58 12.00 15.53 -4.70
CA GLY A 58 10.86 16.41 -4.91
C GLY A 58 9.57 15.68 -4.57
N ALA A 59 8.42 16.26 -4.91
CA ALA A 59 7.13 15.66 -4.71
C ALA A 59 7.02 14.30 -5.44
N PHE A 60 6.38 13.33 -4.79
CA PHE A 60 6.17 12.00 -5.35
C PHE A 60 4.81 11.44 -4.95
N TRP A 61 4.34 10.45 -5.70
CA TRP A 61 3.11 9.74 -5.40
C TRP A 61 3.41 8.52 -4.52
N ALA A 62 2.71 8.43 -3.39
CA ALA A 62 2.68 7.26 -2.53
C ALA A 62 1.25 6.74 -2.41
N GLY A 63 1.06 5.43 -2.27
CA GLY A 63 -0.28 4.88 -2.13
C GLY A 63 -0.35 3.38 -2.20
N SER A 64 -1.57 2.88 -2.36
CA SER A 64 -1.89 1.46 -2.48
C SER A 64 -2.88 1.22 -3.59
N ILE A 65 -2.75 0.03 -4.21
CA ILE A 65 -3.65 -0.45 -5.26
C ILE A 65 -4.15 -1.83 -4.82
N ALA A 66 -5.47 -2.00 -4.76
CA ALA A 66 -6.08 -3.29 -4.46
C ALA A 66 -5.82 -4.31 -5.60
N TYR A 67 -5.73 -5.58 -5.24
CA TYR A 67 -5.56 -6.66 -6.22
C TYR A 67 -6.66 -6.67 -7.28
N ASP A 68 -7.88 -6.30 -6.92
CA ASP A 68 -9.04 -6.26 -7.81
C ASP A 68 -8.88 -5.32 -9.02
N MET A 69 -7.93 -4.38 -8.95
CA MET A 69 -7.53 -3.55 -10.10
C MET A 69 -6.91 -4.34 -11.24
N VAL A 70 -6.52 -5.59 -11.04
CA VAL A 70 -5.94 -6.46 -12.08
C VAL A 70 -6.85 -6.58 -13.30
N GLN A 71 -8.18 -6.55 -13.13
CA GLN A 71 -9.13 -6.62 -14.24
C GLN A 71 -9.07 -5.42 -15.22
N TRP A 72 -8.49 -4.28 -14.79
CA TRP A 72 -8.25 -3.12 -15.67
C TRP A 72 -6.85 -3.10 -16.30
N THR A 73 -5.97 -3.99 -15.85
CA THR A 73 -4.61 -4.14 -16.38
C THR A 73 -4.45 -5.38 -17.25
N GLN A 74 -5.26 -6.41 -17.02
CA GLN A 74 -5.23 -7.69 -17.72
C GLN A 74 -6.60 -8.02 -18.32
N PRO A 75 -6.66 -8.82 -19.42
CA PRO A 75 -7.91 -9.26 -20.03
C PRO A 75 -8.56 -10.40 -19.22
N ILE A 76 -8.78 -10.20 -17.95
CA ILE A 76 -9.41 -11.16 -17.04
C ILE A 76 -10.64 -10.54 -16.39
N SER A 77 -11.57 -11.39 -15.98
CA SER A 77 -12.68 -11.02 -15.12
C SER A 77 -12.54 -11.72 -13.78
N LEU A 78 -12.76 -10.99 -12.70
CA LEU A 78 -12.73 -11.58 -11.36
C LEU A 78 -14.02 -12.38 -11.14
N PHE A 79 -13.90 -13.54 -10.50
CA PHE A 79 -15.05 -14.34 -10.09
C PHE A 79 -15.94 -13.60 -9.09
N LYS A 80 -15.30 -12.91 -8.14
CA LYS A 80 -15.96 -12.01 -7.19
C LYS A 80 -15.58 -10.58 -7.56
N GLN A 81 -16.55 -9.81 -7.99
CA GLN A 81 -16.35 -8.39 -8.29
C GLN A 81 -16.26 -7.56 -7.00
N PRO A 82 -15.48 -6.47 -6.98
CA PRO A 82 -15.50 -5.51 -5.89
C PRO A 82 -16.89 -4.89 -5.74
N ASN A 83 -17.25 -4.51 -4.51
CA ASN A 83 -18.53 -3.84 -4.30
C ASN A 83 -18.49 -2.41 -4.85
N SER A 84 -19.65 -1.88 -5.15
CA SER A 84 -19.81 -0.46 -5.47
C SER A 84 -19.43 0.37 -4.24
N GLY A 85 -18.38 1.16 -4.34
CA GLY A 85 -17.86 1.97 -3.24
C GLY A 85 -16.60 1.40 -2.55
N ASP A 86 -16.15 0.20 -2.93
CA ASP A 86 -14.84 -0.28 -2.47
C ASP A 86 -13.73 0.63 -3.01
N VAL A 87 -12.81 1.05 -2.13
CA VAL A 87 -11.63 1.81 -2.52
C VAL A 87 -10.63 0.89 -3.21
N LEU A 88 -10.54 0.99 -4.53
CA LEU A 88 -9.66 0.15 -5.36
C LEU A 88 -8.22 0.66 -5.42
N ALA A 89 -8.03 1.95 -5.21
CA ALA A 89 -6.70 2.56 -5.11
C ALA A 89 -6.79 3.87 -4.34
N ILE A 90 -5.72 4.20 -3.65
CA ILE A 90 -5.57 5.46 -2.96
C ILE A 90 -4.15 5.96 -3.14
N PHE A 91 -3.99 7.24 -3.47
CA PHE A 91 -2.70 7.87 -3.71
C PHE A 91 -2.66 9.27 -3.10
N TRP A 92 -1.53 9.62 -2.52
CA TRP A 92 -1.21 10.97 -2.07
C TRP A 92 -0.05 11.52 -2.89
N LEU A 93 -0.17 12.75 -3.34
CA LEU A 93 0.97 13.53 -3.77
C LEU A 93 1.67 14.05 -2.52
N VAL A 94 2.81 13.48 -2.21
CA VAL A 94 3.60 13.80 -1.02
C VAL A 94 4.59 14.90 -1.39
N GLU A 95 4.44 16.06 -0.79
CA GLU A 95 5.29 17.24 -1.05
C GLU A 95 6.25 17.52 0.11
N ASP A 96 5.80 17.25 1.36
CA ASP A 96 6.60 17.43 2.57
C ASP A 96 6.80 16.08 3.25
N TYR A 97 8.06 15.70 3.54
CA TYR A 97 8.37 14.40 4.12
C TYR A 97 9.71 14.37 4.83
N VAL A 98 9.87 13.40 5.71
CA VAL A 98 11.12 13.08 6.40
C VAL A 98 11.66 11.76 5.87
N VAL A 99 12.96 11.70 5.66
CA VAL A 99 13.67 10.47 5.34
C VAL A 99 14.64 10.16 6.47
N HIS A 100 14.57 8.94 6.98
CA HIS A 100 15.54 8.39 7.92
C HIS A 100 16.43 7.37 7.21
N ASN A 101 17.71 7.63 7.18
CA ASN A 101 18.71 6.65 6.74
C ASN A 101 19.09 5.78 7.94
N VAL A 102 18.54 4.58 8.02
CA VAL A 102 18.74 3.65 9.14
C VAL A 102 20.19 3.22 9.31
N VAL A 103 20.99 3.21 8.24
CA VAL A 103 22.40 2.78 8.28
C VAL A 103 23.30 3.85 8.91
N SER A 104 23.08 5.12 8.53
CA SER A 104 23.87 6.25 9.06
C SER A 104 23.21 6.96 10.24
N ASP A 105 21.99 6.56 10.59
CA ASP A 105 21.11 7.18 11.59
C ASP A 105 20.94 8.70 11.36
N GLN A 106 20.81 9.08 10.09
CA GLN A 106 20.64 10.46 9.68
C GLN A 106 19.23 10.72 9.17
N TYR A 107 18.69 11.87 9.53
CA TYR A 107 17.41 12.35 9.06
C TYR A 107 17.58 13.47 8.04
N ALA A 108 16.75 13.46 7.01
CA ALA A 108 16.65 14.55 6.05
C ALA A 108 15.18 14.97 5.91
N VAL A 109 14.94 16.27 5.96
CA VAL A 109 13.61 16.88 5.85
C VAL A 109 13.49 17.54 4.48
N TYR A 110 12.51 17.12 3.69
CA TYR A 110 12.22 17.63 2.36
C TYR A 110 10.87 18.34 2.36
N GLY A 111 10.74 19.33 1.51
CA GLY A 111 9.50 20.05 1.29
C GLY A 111 9.66 21.56 1.25
N THR A 112 8.58 22.22 0.85
CA THR A 112 8.52 23.68 0.68
C THR A 112 7.71 24.38 1.76
N ASN A 113 6.97 23.64 2.58
CA ASN A 113 6.16 24.16 3.68
C ASN A 113 7.04 24.43 4.92
N ASN A 114 7.37 25.70 5.12
CA ASN A 114 8.22 26.11 6.24
C ASN A 114 7.56 25.88 7.62
N ASP A 115 6.24 26.04 7.74
CA ASP A 115 5.53 25.84 9.00
C ASP A 115 5.56 24.36 9.40
N TRP A 116 5.30 23.47 8.46
CA TRP A 116 5.45 22.03 8.67
C TRP A 116 6.90 21.66 9.02
N ARG A 117 7.88 22.17 8.29
CA ARG A 117 9.30 21.92 8.55
C ARG A 117 9.68 22.33 9.97
N ASN A 118 9.26 23.52 10.40
CA ASN A 118 9.54 24.03 11.74
C ASN A 118 8.85 23.22 12.85
N SER A 119 7.72 22.59 12.58
CA SER A 119 7.04 21.70 13.53
C SER A 119 7.73 20.34 13.65
N VAL A 120 8.31 19.82 12.59
CA VAL A 120 8.94 18.48 12.54
C VAL A 120 10.37 18.47 13.07
N LEU A 121 11.16 19.53 12.82
CA LEU A 121 12.57 19.58 13.22
C LEU A 121 12.81 19.39 14.74
N PRO A 122 12.02 19.99 15.65
CA PRO A 122 12.17 19.73 17.09
C PRO A 122 11.92 18.27 17.45
N ILE A 123 10.88 17.64 16.85
CA ILE A 123 10.53 16.24 17.12
C ILE A 123 11.68 15.30 16.74
N ILE A 124 12.34 15.56 15.59
CA ILE A 124 13.49 14.78 15.14
C ILE A 124 14.71 14.99 16.07
N ALA A 125 14.88 16.21 16.59
CA ALA A 125 16.02 16.54 17.45
C ALA A 125 15.91 15.94 18.87
N GLU A 126 14.70 15.71 19.37
CA GLU A 126 14.42 15.16 20.70
C GLU A 126 14.68 13.65 20.84
N GLN A 127 15.21 12.98 19.89
CA GLN A 127 15.74 11.59 19.74
C GLN A 127 15.40 10.49 20.78
N GLU A 128 14.69 10.73 21.86
CA GLU A 128 14.21 9.69 22.78
C GLU A 128 12.75 9.28 22.48
N ILE A 129 12.52 8.74 21.30
CA ILE A 129 11.26 8.01 21.08
C ILE A 129 11.42 6.63 21.72
N VAL A 130 11.17 6.54 23.01
CA VAL A 130 10.94 5.26 23.69
C VAL A 130 9.62 4.71 23.15
N ILE A 131 9.70 3.76 22.21
CA ILE A 131 8.52 2.99 21.80
C ILE A 131 8.17 2.09 22.99
N GLU A 132 7.34 2.57 23.93
CA GLU A 132 6.70 1.69 24.88
C GLU A 132 5.78 0.74 24.10
N LEU A 133 6.24 -0.49 23.94
CA LEU A 133 5.38 -1.56 23.47
C LEU A 133 4.27 -1.71 24.51
N SER A 134 3.10 -1.17 24.19
CA SER A 134 1.91 -1.43 25.01
C SER A 134 1.74 -2.95 25.14
N GLU A 135 1.45 -3.43 26.34
CA GLU A 135 1.14 -4.84 26.59
C GLU A 135 0.19 -5.36 25.51
N GLN A 136 0.42 -6.59 25.07
CA GLN A 136 -0.46 -7.21 24.11
C GLN A 136 -1.91 -7.11 24.59
N PRO A 137 -2.85 -6.67 23.78
CA PRO A 137 -4.25 -6.62 24.19
C PRO A 137 -4.64 -8.02 24.63
N LYS A 138 -5.18 -8.14 25.84
CA LYS A 138 -5.68 -9.43 26.36
C LYS A 138 -6.70 -9.96 25.36
N ASN A 139 -6.46 -11.15 24.83
CA ASN A 139 -7.20 -11.81 23.78
C ASN A 139 -8.72 -11.86 24.06
N ASN A 140 -9.46 -10.88 23.57
CA ASN A 140 -10.90 -10.97 23.37
C ASN A 140 -11.20 -10.77 21.86
N PHE A 141 -10.41 -11.41 21.02
CA PHE A 141 -10.56 -11.35 19.58
C PHE A 141 -11.62 -12.37 19.16
N THR A 142 -12.74 -11.91 18.67
CA THR A 142 -13.69 -12.77 17.97
C THR A 142 -13.25 -12.83 16.52
N GLU A 143 -12.48 -13.85 16.19
CA GLU A 143 -12.02 -14.08 14.82
C GLU A 143 -13.06 -14.91 14.06
N SER A 144 -13.31 -14.54 12.82
CA SER A 144 -13.95 -15.39 11.85
C SER A 144 -13.05 -15.62 10.65
N SER A 145 -12.92 -16.87 10.27
CA SER A 145 -12.17 -17.25 9.07
C SER A 145 -13.12 -17.44 7.89
N SER A 146 -12.67 -17.11 6.69
CA SER A 146 -13.44 -17.32 5.45
C SER A 146 -13.76 -18.79 5.18
N ILE A 147 -12.92 -19.69 5.66
CA ILE A 147 -13.07 -21.17 5.57
C ILE A 147 -12.60 -21.82 6.87
N SER A 148 -13.17 -22.97 7.22
CA SER A 148 -12.77 -23.76 8.38
C SER A 148 -11.38 -24.39 8.16
N ASP A 149 -10.72 -24.84 9.25
CA ASP A 149 -9.44 -25.54 9.17
C ASP A 149 -9.54 -26.82 8.33
N LYS A 150 -10.65 -27.55 8.47
CA LYS A 150 -10.92 -28.74 7.67
C LYS A 150 -11.00 -28.41 6.18
N GLN A 151 -11.77 -27.42 5.79
CA GLN A 151 -11.90 -26.99 4.40
C GLN A 151 -10.58 -26.48 3.83
N HIS A 152 -9.78 -25.78 4.66
CA HIS A 152 -8.47 -25.32 4.26
C HIS A 152 -7.55 -26.51 3.93
N LEU A 153 -7.49 -27.51 4.81
CA LEU A 153 -6.68 -28.73 4.61
C LEU A 153 -7.13 -29.51 3.36
N GLU A 154 -8.44 -29.70 3.20
CA GLU A 154 -8.99 -30.38 2.02
C GLU A 154 -8.63 -29.67 0.72
N SER A 155 -8.68 -28.32 0.71
CA SER A 155 -8.28 -27.52 -0.45
C SER A 155 -6.80 -27.66 -0.76
N ILE A 156 -5.92 -27.62 0.26
CA ILE A 156 -4.47 -27.83 0.06
C ILE A 156 -4.18 -29.22 -0.52
N ASN A 157 -4.81 -30.26 -0.03
CA ASN A 157 -4.64 -31.61 -0.55
C ASN A 157 -5.05 -31.70 -2.02
N SER A 158 -6.24 -31.18 -2.38
CA SER A 158 -6.72 -31.15 -3.75
C SER A 158 -5.81 -30.35 -4.70
N ILE A 159 -5.28 -29.22 -4.24
CA ILE A 159 -4.32 -28.41 -5.01
C ILE A 159 -3.03 -29.20 -5.23
N THR A 160 -2.51 -29.86 -4.19
CA THR A 160 -1.28 -30.67 -4.26
C THR A 160 -1.44 -31.83 -5.27
N GLU A 161 -2.58 -32.54 -5.24
CA GLU A 161 -2.90 -33.58 -6.20
C GLU A 161 -3.00 -33.02 -7.63
N SER A 162 -3.59 -31.86 -7.81
CA SER A 162 -3.72 -31.18 -9.11
C SER A 162 -2.36 -30.75 -9.66
N ILE A 163 -1.43 -30.30 -8.81
CA ILE A 163 -0.05 -30.00 -9.19
C ILE A 163 0.67 -31.29 -9.59
N ALA A 164 0.57 -32.35 -8.78
CA ALA A 164 1.19 -33.64 -9.05
C ALA A 164 0.70 -34.28 -10.36
N SER A 165 -0.55 -34.08 -10.74
CA SER A 165 -1.13 -34.52 -12.01
C SER A 165 -0.76 -33.65 -13.21
N GLY A 166 -0.06 -32.53 -13.00
CA GLY A 166 0.33 -31.59 -14.06
C GLY A 166 -0.79 -30.65 -14.51
N MET A 167 -1.91 -30.59 -13.79
CA MET A 167 -3.01 -29.68 -14.09
C MET A 167 -2.62 -28.22 -13.82
N PHE A 168 -1.84 -27.98 -12.75
CA PHE A 168 -1.29 -26.69 -12.38
C PHE A 168 0.21 -26.80 -12.12
N TYR A 169 0.93 -25.71 -12.37
CA TYR A 169 2.33 -25.60 -11.98
C TYR A 169 2.46 -25.00 -10.57
N GLN A 170 1.67 -23.98 -10.30
CA GLN A 170 1.65 -23.24 -9.03
C GLN A 170 0.25 -22.70 -8.77
N VAL A 171 -0.16 -22.67 -7.51
CA VAL A 171 -1.42 -22.06 -7.08
C VAL A 171 -1.15 -21.18 -5.87
N ASN A 172 -1.64 -19.94 -5.92
CA ASN A 172 -1.72 -19.08 -4.75
C ASN A 172 -3.07 -19.32 -4.07
N PHE A 173 -3.04 -19.87 -2.88
CA PHE A 173 -4.23 -20.16 -2.09
C PHE A 173 -4.15 -19.44 -0.76
N GLY A 174 -5.13 -18.60 -0.48
CA GLY A 174 -5.20 -17.76 0.70
C GLY A 174 -6.45 -17.97 1.54
N ARG A 175 -6.40 -17.49 2.75
CA ARG A 175 -7.45 -17.56 3.75
C ARG A 175 -7.60 -16.18 4.38
N PHE A 176 -8.84 -15.71 4.49
CA PHE A 176 -9.14 -14.44 5.12
C PHE A 176 -9.51 -14.63 6.58
N TRP A 177 -9.00 -13.76 7.42
CA TRP A 177 -9.37 -13.64 8.81
C TRP A 177 -10.00 -12.27 9.02
N ASN A 178 -11.16 -12.25 9.66
CA ASN A 178 -11.87 -11.04 10.00
C ASN A 178 -12.00 -10.95 11.51
N GLY A 179 -11.87 -9.75 12.03
CA GLY A 179 -11.99 -9.50 13.45
C GLY A 179 -12.27 -8.04 13.74
N LYS A 180 -12.66 -7.77 14.97
CA LYS A 180 -12.86 -6.39 15.42
C LYS A 180 -11.55 -5.82 15.92
N LEU A 181 -11.13 -4.71 15.34
CA LEU A 181 -9.99 -3.96 15.83
C LEU A 181 -10.38 -3.21 17.11
N VAL A 182 -9.59 -3.38 18.17
CA VAL A 182 -9.83 -2.78 19.50
C VAL A 182 -8.82 -1.69 19.86
N GLU A 183 -7.85 -1.44 19.00
CA GLU A 183 -6.79 -0.46 19.19
C GLU A 183 -6.48 0.27 17.88
N HIS A 184 -5.72 1.36 17.98
CA HIS A 184 -5.32 2.12 16.79
C HIS A 184 -4.41 1.26 15.88
N PRO A 185 -4.64 1.23 14.54
CA PRO A 185 -3.88 0.39 13.60
C PRO A 185 -2.37 0.60 13.67
N PHE A 186 -1.91 1.80 13.97
CA PHE A 186 -0.50 2.12 14.11
C PHE A 186 0.20 1.31 15.22
N LYS A 187 -0.50 0.99 16.32
CA LYS A 187 0.06 0.12 17.37
C LYS A 187 0.31 -1.30 16.87
N ILE A 188 -0.56 -1.79 15.99
CA ILE A 188 -0.35 -3.09 15.33
C ILE A 188 0.88 -3.03 14.44
N PHE A 189 1.04 -1.96 13.66
CA PHE A 189 2.22 -1.76 12.83
C PHE A 189 3.51 -1.73 13.66
N GLN A 190 3.54 -1.02 14.78
CA GLN A 190 4.70 -0.97 15.67
C GLN A 190 5.09 -2.37 16.17
N ARG A 191 4.13 -3.18 16.65
CA ARG A 191 4.40 -4.55 17.08
C ARG A 191 4.86 -5.44 15.93
N LEU A 192 4.23 -5.32 14.77
CA LEU A 192 4.59 -6.07 13.57
C LEU A 192 6.01 -5.74 13.10
N ALA A 193 6.38 -4.46 13.10
CA ALA A 193 7.71 -4.00 12.70
C ALA A 193 8.82 -4.56 13.60
N ILE A 194 8.52 -4.82 14.89
CA ILE A 194 9.47 -5.42 15.83
C ILE A 194 9.48 -6.95 15.73
N ALA A 195 8.29 -7.58 15.70
CA ALA A 195 8.17 -9.02 15.70
C ALA A 195 8.56 -9.68 14.36
N ASN A 196 8.31 -8.96 13.27
CA ASN A 196 8.59 -9.43 11.91
C ASN A 196 9.11 -8.28 11.04
N PRO A 197 10.31 -7.77 11.30
CA PRO A 197 10.89 -6.68 10.52
C PRO A 197 11.07 -7.09 9.06
N ALA A 198 10.58 -6.27 8.15
CA ALA A 198 10.71 -6.50 6.73
C ALA A 198 11.12 -5.21 5.99
N PRO A 199 11.95 -5.31 4.94
CA PRO A 199 12.56 -4.14 4.28
C PRO A 199 11.57 -3.24 3.56
N PHE A 200 10.35 -3.72 3.27
CA PHE A 200 9.29 -2.99 2.59
C PHE A 200 8.03 -2.91 3.46
N SER A 201 8.21 -2.86 4.78
CA SER A 201 7.10 -2.60 5.70
C SER A 201 6.50 -1.24 5.44
N ALA A 202 5.18 -1.14 5.55
CA ALA A 202 4.46 0.10 5.33
C ALA A 202 3.26 0.24 6.27
N TYR A 203 3.04 1.46 6.72
CA TYR A 203 1.81 1.90 7.34
C TYR A 203 1.20 3.01 6.48
N ILE A 204 -0.02 2.83 6.07
CA ILE A 204 -0.77 3.80 5.27
C ILE A 204 -2.11 4.01 5.96
N GLU A 205 -2.49 5.24 6.19
CA GLU A 205 -3.76 5.59 6.85
C GLU A 205 -4.47 6.70 6.10
N ALA A 206 -5.76 6.50 5.86
CA ALA A 206 -6.72 7.47 5.39
C ALA A 206 -7.86 7.53 6.42
N GLU A 207 -7.68 8.38 7.42
CA GLU A 207 -8.57 8.47 8.57
C GLU A 207 -9.98 8.89 8.15
N ASP A 208 -10.09 9.81 7.21
CA ASP A 208 -11.34 10.28 6.60
C ASP A 208 -12.13 9.17 5.88
N LEU A 209 -11.45 8.15 5.38
CA LEU A 209 -12.06 6.97 4.77
C LEU A 209 -12.23 5.80 5.77
N GLY A 210 -11.77 5.95 7.01
CA GLY A 210 -11.71 4.87 7.99
C GLY A 210 -10.86 3.69 7.52
N LEU A 211 -9.82 3.94 6.72
CA LEU A 211 -8.95 2.94 6.11
C LEU A 211 -7.54 3.02 6.67
N ALA A 212 -7.01 1.89 7.11
CA ALA A 212 -5.59 1.74 7.40
C ALA A 212 -5.04 0.45 6.80
N ILE A 213 -3.82 0.51 6.27
CA ILE A 213 -3.09 -0.64 5.73
C ILE A 213 -1.82 -0.82 6.56
N VAL A 214 -1.68 -2.01 7.13
CA VAL A 214 -0.49 -2.44 7.88
C VAL A 214 0.18 -3.55 7.09
N SER A 215 1.41 -3.35 6.67
CA SER A 215 2.14 -4.30 5.83
C SER A 215 3.54 -4.58 6.37
N SER A 216 3.96 -5.85 6.29
CA SER A 216 5.33 -6.31 6.52
C SER A 216 5.75 -7.12 5.30
N SER A 217 6.12 -6.42 4.22
CA SER A 217 6.47 -7.05 2.94
C SER A 217 7.98 -7.29 2.85
N PRO A 218 8.42 -8.53 2.58
CA PRO A 218 9.83 -8.85 2.43
C PRO A 218 10.38 -8.59 1.02
N GLU A 219 9.52 -8.40 0.03
CA GLU A 219 9.89 -8.51 -1.38
C GLU A 219 9.43 -7.32 -2.22
N THR A 220 10.29 -6.86 -3.13
CA THR A 220 9.99 -5.83 -4.11
C THR A 220 9.40 -6.45 -5.36
N LEU A 221 8.19 -6.04 -5.76
CA LEU A 221 7.60 -6.45 -7.03
C LEU A 221 8.41 -5.89 -8.21
N LEU A 222 8.52 -4.58 -8.30
CA LEU A 222 9.25 -3.88 -9.35
C LEU A 222 9.88 -2.60 -8.80
N ARG A 223 11.07 -2.30 -9.29
CA ARG A 223 11.72 -1.00 -9.14
C ARG A 223 12.08 -0.47 -10.51
N CYS A 224 11.70 0.76 -10.80
CA CYS A 224 12.12 1.46 -12.02
C CYS A 224 12.96 2.67 -11.63
N ARG A 225 14.19 2.76 -12.13
CA ARG A 225 15.11 3.86 -11.86
C ARG A 225 15.93 4.19 -13.10
N ASN A 226 15.93 5.45 -13.51
CA ASN A 226 16.65 5.93 -14.69
C ASN A 226 16.38 5.06 -15.94
N GLY A 227 15.11 4.65 -16.14
CA GLY A 227 14.73 3.80 -17.25
C GLY A 227 15.09 2.31 -17.09
N VAL A 228 15.76 1.92 -16.01
CA VAL A 228 16.08 0.51 -15.71
C VAL A 228 15.02 -0.07 -14.77
N ILE A 229 14.42 -1.16 -15.20
CA ILE A 229 13.46 -1.95 -14.40
C ILE A 229 14.22 -3.11 -13.76
N SER A 230 14.01 -3.29 -12.46
CA SER A 230 14.56 -4.40 -11.69
C SER A 230 13.52 -5.01 -10.78
N THR A 231 13.69 -6.28 -10.46
CA THR A 231 12.94 -7.03 -9.46
C THR A 231 13.93 -7.86 -8.64
N ALA A 232 13.57 -8.18 -7.41
CA ALA A 232 14.39 -8.99 -6.52
C ALA A 232 13.52 -10.07 -5.84
N PRO A 233 13.13 -11.12 -6.58
CA PRO A 233 12.33 -12.20 -6.03
C PRO A 233 13.15 -13.00 -5.01
N ILE A 234 12.50 -13.34 -3.88
CA ILE A 234 13.13 -14.12 -2.79
C ILE A 234 13.01 -15.61 -3.06
N LYS A 235 11.95 -16.04 -3.76
CA LYS A 235 11.66 -17.46 -3.98
C LYS A 235 11.83 -17.84 -5.44
N GLY A 236 12.65 -18.91 -5.65
CA GLY A 236 12.44 -19.83 -6.75
C GLY A 236 11.57 -20.99 -6.26
N THR A 237 10.54 -21.30 -6.94
CA THR A 237 9.76 -22.53 -6.78
C THR A 237 10.36 -23.60 -7.62
#